data_78f509c2c04210a9f25c770daf93a7b1
#
_entry.id   78f509c2c04210a9f25c770daf93a7b1
#
_cell.length_a   1.000
_cell.length_b   1.000
_cell.length_c   1.000
_cell.angle_alpha   90.00
_cell.angle_beta   90.00
_cell.angle_gamma   90.00
#
_symmetry.space_group_name_H-M   'P 1'
#
loop_
_entity.id
_entity.type
_entity.pdbx_description
1 polymer ?
#
loop_
_entity_poly.entity_id
_entity_poly.type
_entity_poly.pdbx_seq_one_letter_code
_entity_poly.pdbx_strand_id
1 'polypeptide(L)'
;MAKTVLTPQSEDFPRWYQDVVAKAELADNGPVRGTMVIRPYGYSIWERMQADMDRRIKEAGARNAYFPLFIPESYLSREAEHVEGFSPELAVVTHAGGKELEEKVVVRPTSETVIGEFMAKWTQSYRDLPLLLNQWANVVRWELRPRIFLRTSEFLWQEGHTAHATEEDARLYAKRIHEEVYATFMREMLAMPVVLGRKTARERFAGATNTLALEGMMRDGKALQMGTSHELGQNFAKAFDITYLSEQGRQEMCWTTSWGSSTRMLGGLIMAHGDDHGLRVPPRLAPVQVLVMVVKEGEGVVEAARQVVADLVARGVRAELDARVDTPFGRRAVDAELKGIPVRVEVGPRDLAEGSVTVARRIAGGKSSVPLGGVADTVTGALEEDHDALYAAALAHRDANTSAVATVEEAAEAARTGWATLPWSTLGPEGEALLAESAVTVRCLTMPDGSVPRSESDDGVLAVVGRAY
;
A
#
# COMPACT_ATOMS: atom_id res chain seq x y z
N MET A 1 -23.96 -27.69 5.02
CA MET A 1 -23.17 -26.48 4.93
C MET A 1 -23.00 -26.11 3.48
N ALA A 2 -23.32 -24.90 3.08
CA ALA A 2 -23.01 -24.43 1.72
C ALA A 2 -21.48 -24.50 1.53
N LYS A 3 -21.03 -25.06 0.41
CA LYS A 3 -19.62 -25.16 0.06
C LYS A 3 -19.09 -23.72 -0.05
N THR A 4 -18.19 -23.30 0.86
CA THR A 4 -17.53 -21.99 0.77
C THR A 4 -16.76 -21.91 -0.56
N VAL A 5 -16.87 -20.78 -1.24
CA VAL A 5 -16.19 -20.55 -2.53
C VAL A 5 -14.68 -20.40 -2.34
N LEU A 6 -14.27 -19.97 -1.15
CA LEU A 6 -12.88 -19.74 -0.74
C LEU A 6 -12.42 -20.79 0.28
N THR A 7 -11.14 -21.09 0.32
CA THR A 7 -10.51 -21.78 1.43
C THR A 7 -10.67 -20.94 2.70
N PRO A 8 -11.09 -21.50 3.85
CA PRO A 8 -11.20 -20.72 5.09
C PRO A 8 -9.84 -20.16 5.55
N GLN A 9 -9.83 -18.92 6.04
CA GLN A 9 -8.61 -18.28 6.56
C GLN A 9 -7.92 -19.09 7.67
N SER A 10 -8.72 -19.70 8.54
CA SER A 10 -8.22 -20.50 9.67
C SER A 10 -7.62 -21.86 9.24
N GLU A 11 -7.92 -22.34 8.04
CA GLU A 11 -7.39 -23.58 7.49
C GLU A 11 -6.07 -23.34 6.74
N ASP A 12 -6.04 -22.39 5.80
CA ASP A 12 -4.86 -22.03 5.02
C ASP A 12 -4.94 -20.57 4.55
N PHE A 13 -4.37 -19.65 5.34
CA PHE A 13 -4.38 -18.21 5.02
C PHE A 13 -3.67 -17.86 3.70
N PRO A 14 -2.49 -18.44 3.37
CA PRO A 14 -1.88 -18.25 2.06
C PRO A 14 -2.74 -18.71 0.89
N ARG A 15 -3.45 -19.82 1.03
CA ARG A 15 -4.36 -20.34 0.00
C ARG A 15 -5.60 -19.48 -0.13
N TRP A 16 -6.20 -19.09 1.00
CA TRP A 16 -7.29 -18.13 1.02
C TRP A 16 -6.94 -16.84 0.25
N TYR A 17 -5.74 -16.29 0.49
CA TYR A 17 -5.28 -15.09 -0.22
C TYR A 17 -5.27 -15.28 -1.74
N GLN A 18 -4.74 -16.40 -2.22
CA GLN A 18 -4.71 -16.73 -3.64
C GLN A 18 -6.12 -16.91 -4.21
N ASP A 19 -6.99 -17.58 -3.47
CA ASP A 19 -8.38 -17.77 -3.86
C ASP A 19 -9.12 -16.43 -3.99
N VAL A 20 -8.93 -15.49 -3.04
CA VAL A 20 -9.52 -14.15 -3.10
C VAL A 20 -9.00 -13.39 -4.33
N VAL A 21 -7.71 -13.37 -4.56
CA VAL A 21 -7.11 -12.67 -5.71
C VAL A 21 -7.72 -13.17 -7.03
N ALA A 22 -7.86 -14.50 -7.18
CA ALA A 22 -8.41 -15.11 -8.39
C ALA A 22 -9.93 -14.93 -8.50
N LYS A 23 -10.67 -15.22 -7.43
CA LYS A 23 -12.15 -15.24 -7.43
C LYS A 23 -12.77 -13.84 -7.45
N ALA A 24 -12.14 -12.86 -6.82
CA ALA A 24 -12.54 -11.45 -6.90
C ALA A 24 -12.07 -10.78 -8.20
N GLU A 25 -11.42 -11.52 -9.09
CA GLU A 25 -10.93 -11.01 -10.37
C GLU A 25 -9.95 -9.86 -10.26
N LEU A 26 -8.99 -9.93 -9.32
CA LEU A 26 -8.03 -8.87 -9.08
C LEU A 26 -6.80 -8.96 -9.97
N ALA A 27 -6.21 -10.15 -10.07
CA ALA A 27 -5.02 -10.39 -10.86
C ALA A 27 -4.82 -11.86 -11.21
N ASP A 28 -4.05 -12.12 -12.25
CA ASP A 28 -3.57 -13.42 -12.68
C ASP A 28 -2.03 -13.44 -12.73
N ASN A 29 -1.41 -14.62 -12.70
CA ASN A 29 0.00 -14.75 -12.95
C ASN A 29 0.33 -14.35 -14.40
N GLY A 30 1.39 -13.59 -14.58
CA GLY A 30 1.90 -13.23 -15.89
C GLY A 30 2.66 -14.37 -16.58
N PRO A 31 3.00 -14.23 -17.86
CA PRO A 31 3.68 -15.26 -18.65
C PRO A 31 5.14 -15.48 -18.22
N VAL A 32 5.78 -14.48 -17.63
CA VAL A 32 7.11 -14.60 -17.04
C VAL A 32 6.96 -14.83 -15.54
N ARG A 33 7.70 -15.80 -15.01
CA ARG A 33 7.66 -16.12 -13.58
C ARG A 33 7.86 -14.86 -12.71
N GLY A 34 6.94 -14.63 -11.80
CA GLY A 34 7.00 -13.50 -10.88
C GLY A 34 6.36 -12.22 -11.41
N THR A 35 5.92 -12.20 -12.67
CA THR A 35 5.09 -11.10 -13.19
C THR A 35 3.60 -11.34 -12.90
N MET A 36 2.79 -10.29 -12.94
CA MET A 36 1.34 -10.38 -12.75
C MET A 36 0.61 -9.56 -13.82
N VAL A 37 -0.58 -10.02 -14.16
CA VAL A 37 -1.57 -9.25 -14.92
C VAL A 37 -2.60 -8.74 -13.94
N ILE A 38 -2.67 -7.43 -13.72
CA ILE A 38 -3.71 -6.84 -12.88
C ILE A 38 -4.98 -6.71 -13.72
N ARG A 39 -6.06 -7.39 -13.30
CA ARG A 39 -7.33 -7.37 -14.03
C ARG A 39 -8.06 -6.04 -13.83
N PRO A 40 -9.04 -5.69 -14.69
CA PRO A 40 -9.70 -4.38 -14.64
C PRO A 40 -10.24 -3.99 -13.26
N TYR A 41 -10.84 -4.92 -12.50
CA TYR A 41 -11.37 -4.61 -11.17
C TYR A 41 -10.25 -4.30 -10.17
N GLY A 42 -9.19 -5.12 -10.15
CA GLY A 42 -8.01 -4.85 -9.31
C GLY A 42 -7.31 -3.55 -9.71
N TYR A 43 -7.23 -3.27 -11.00
CA TYR A 43 -6.61 -2.04 -11.51
C TYR A 43 -7.43 -0.81 -11.14
N SER A 44 -8.76 -0.88 -11.18
CA SER A 44 -9.63 0.22 -10.76
C SER A 44 -9.46 0.59 -9.27
N ILE A 45 -9.16 -0.40 -8.40
CA ILE A 45 -8.81 -0.10 -7.00
C ILE A 45 -7.45 0.62 -6.94
N TRP A 46 -6.46 0.15 -7.72
CA TRP A 46 -5.15 0.78 -7.81
C TRP A 46 -5.22 2.22 -8.32
N GLU A 47 -6.00 2.50 -9.37
CA GLU A 47 -6.20 3.86 -9.89
C GLU A 47 -6.73 4.82 -8.83
N ARG A 48 -7.61 4.34 -7.93
CA ARG A 48 -8.11 5.15 -6.80
C ARG A 48 -7.05 5.38 -5.74
N MET A 49 -6.24 4.36 -5.43
CA MET A 49 -5.09 4.52 -4.55
C MET A 49 -4.12 5.56 -5.14
N GLN A 50 -3.81 5.43 -6.42
CA GLN A 50 -2.94 6.33 -7.15
C GLN A 50 -3.46 7.77 -7.15
N ALA A 51 -4.74 7.97 -7.47
CA ALA A 51 -5.34 9.30 -7.57
C ALA A 51 -5.30 10.08 -6.24
N ASP A 52 -5.64 9.44 -5.11
CA ASP A 52 -5.60 10.12 -3.81
C ASP A 52 -4.16 10.31 -3.32
N MET A 53 -3.29 9.34 -3.50
CA MET A 53 -1.88 9.44 -3.13
C MET A 53 -1.18 10.54 -3.95
N ASP A 54 -1.42 10.62 -5.26
CA ASP A 54 -0.87 11.64 -6.16
C ASP A 54 -1.32 13.05 -5.75
N ARG A 55 -2.58 13.20 -5.38
CA ARG A 55 -3.10 14.46 -4.85
C ARG A 55 -2.34 14.90 -3.59
N ARG A 56 -2.18 13.99 -2.61
CA ARG A 56 -1.46 14.29 -1.35
C ARG A 56 0.02 14.61 -1.58
N ILE A 57 0.66 13.90 -2.49
CA ILE A 57 2.06 14.15 -2.89
C ILE A 57 2.20 15.55 -3.50
N LYS A 58 1.28 15.94 -4.37
CA LYS A 58 1.26 17.28 -4.98
C LYS A 58 0.96 18.37 -3.96
N GLU A 59 0.06 18.13 -3.00
CA GLU A 59 -0.19 19.03 -1.88
C GLU A 59 1.03 19.18 -0.95
N ALA A 60 1.87 18.14 -0.88
CA ALA A 60 3.17 18.22 -0.21
C ALA A 60 4.24 18.97 -1.03
N GLY A 61 3.93 19.42 -2.26
CA GLY A 61 4.78 20.25 -3.11
C GLY A 61 5.55 19.48 -4.20
N ALA A 62 5.52 18.14 -4.22
CA ALA A 62 6.23 17.38 -5.24
C ALA A 62 5.51 17.44 -6.60
N ARG A 63 6.29 17.30 -7.67
CA ARG A 63 5.81 17.30 -9.06
C ARG A 63 6.14 15.98 -9.73
N ASN A 64 5.21 15.49 -10.55
CA ASN A 64 5.43 14.29 -11.33
C ASN A 64 6.41 14.54 -12.47
N ALA A 65 7.38 13.64 -12.59
CA ALA A 65 8.30 13.53 -13.70
C ALA A 65 8.31 12.09 -14.23
N TYR A 66 8.97 11.84 -15.34
CA TYR A 66 9.17 10.50 -15.88
C TYR A 66 10.64 10.30 -16.25
N PHE A 67 11.21 9.19 -15.81
CA PHE A 67 12.58 8.78 -16.07
C PHE A 67 12.61 7.45 -16.83
N PRO A 68 13.65 7.19 -17.64
CA PRO A 68 13.73 6.01 -18.49
C PRO A 68 13.69 4.69 -17.71
N LEU A 69 13.10 3.67 -18.34
CA LEU A 69 13.07 2.30 -17.82
C LEU A 69 14.47 1.68 -17.76
N PHE A 70 15.31 1.96 -18.77
CA PHE A 70 16.66 1.42 -18.88
C PHE A 70 17.67 2.36 -18.25
N ILE A 71 18.52 1.80 -17.41
CA ILE A 71 19.59 2.50 -16.70
C ILE A 71 20.93 1.88 -17.15
N PRO A 72 21.92 2.68 -17.58
CA PRO A 72 23.27 2.16 -17.87
C PRO A 72 23.84 1.42 -16.65
N GLU A 73 24.44 0.25 -16.85
CA GLU A 73 25.02 -0.54 -15.75
C GLU A 73 26.08 0.27 -14.97
N SER A 74 26.80 1.15 -15.66
CA SER A 74 27.78 2.07 -15.06
C SER A 74 27.20 3.05 -14.02
N TYR A 75 25.91 3.39 -14.09
CA TYR A 75 25.29 4.26 -13.10
C TYR A 75 25.09 3.56 -11.75
N LEU A 76 24.77 2.27 -11.77
CA LEU A 76 24.60 1.49 -10.56
C LEU A 76 25.93 1.33 -9.81
N SER A 77 27.04 1.21 -10.52
CA SER A 77 28.36 1.03 -9.91
C SER A 77 28.95 2.29 -9.25
N ARG A 78 28.32 3.48 -9.39
CA ARG A 78 28.79 4.72 -8.76
C ARG A 78 28.52 4.78 -7.27
N GLU A 79 27.52 4.07 -6.77
CA GLU A 79 27.18 3.98 -5.35
C GLU A 79 27.25 2.51 -4.90
N ALA A 80 28.34 2.14 -4.22
CA ALA A 80 28.69 0.75 -3.94
C ALA A 80 27.69 0.04 -3.01
N GLU A 81 27.21 0.71 -1.95
CA GLU A 81 26.25 0.11 -1.01
C GLU A 81 24.90 -0.16 -1.68
N HIS A 82 24.48 0.73 -2.57
CA HIS A 82 23.26 0.57 -3.34
C HIS A 82 23.34 -0.63 -4.29
N VAL A 83 24.48 -0.80 -4.94
CA VAL A 83 24.75 -1.94 -5.85
C VAL A 83 24.72 -3.26 -5.08
N GLU A 84 25.38 -3.35 -3.92
CA GLU A 84 25.37 -4.56 -3.10
C GLU A 84 23.95 -4.96 -2.67
N GLY A 85 23.10 -3.99 -2.32
CA GLY A 85 21.72 -4.24 -1.94
C GLY A 85 20.83 -4.79 -3.06
N PHE A 86 21.06 -4.39 -4.32
CA PHE A 86 20.20 -4.77 -5.46
C PHE A 86 20.83 -5.80 -6.42
N SER A 87 22.13 -6.04 -6.35
CA SER A 87 22.84 -6.89 -7.30
C SER A 87 22.20 -8.26 -7.58
N PRO A 88 21.67 -8.98 -6.58
CA PRO A 88 21.06 -10.29 -6.82
C PRO A 88 19.73 -10.24 -7.57
N GLU A 89 19.08 -9.07 -7.62
CA GLU A 89 17.71 -8.88 -8.14
C GLU A 89 17.67 -8.13 -9.47
N LEU A 90 18.81 -7.86 -10.10
CA LEU A 90 18.88 -7.08 -11.34
C LEU A 90 18.44 -7.89 -12.56
N ALA A 91 17.61 -7.28 -13.40
CA ALA A 91 17.32 -7.74 -14.76
C ALA A 91 18.22 -6.97 -15.74
N VAL A 92 19.21 -7.67 -16.32
CA VAL A 92 20.22 -7.07 -17.18
C VAL A 92 19.91 -7.36 -18.65
N VAL A 93 19.85 -6.33 -19.48
CA VAL A 93 19.68 -6.42 -20.92
C VAL A 93 21.05 -6.35 -21.59
N THR A 94 21.41 -7.40 -22.31
CA THR A 94 22.69 -7.54 -23.01
C THR A 94 22.59 -7.34 -24.51
N HIS A 95 21.37 -7.47 -25.09
CA HIS A 95 21.10 -7.37 -26.51
C HIS A 95 19.91 -6.45 -26.79
N ALA A 96 20.02 -5.58 -27.75
CA ALA A 96 18.94 -4.78 -28.29
C ALA A 96 19.18 -4.46 -29.78
N GLY A 97 18.06 -4.24 -30.54
CA GLY A 97 18.18 -3.96 -31.98
C GLY A 97 18.87 -5.08 -32.79
N GLY A 98 18.82 -6.32 -32.31
CA GLY A 98 19.44 -7.49 -32.96
C GLY A 98 20.96 -7.60 -32.77
N LYS A 99 21.55 -6.80 -31.88
CA LYS A 99 23.00 -6.79 -31.59
C LYS A 99 23.26 -6.82 -30.09
N GLU A 100 24.43 -7.30 -29.69
CA GLU A 100 24.95 -7.11 -28.35
C GLU A 100 25.22 -5.63 -28.10
N LEU A 101 24.85 -5.18 -26.89
CA LEU A 101 25.08 -3.79 -26.47
C LEU A 101 26.55 -3.61 -26.07
N GLU A 102 27.15 -2.49 -26.46
CA GLU A 102 28.51 -2.10 -26.03
C GLU A 102 28.55 -1.90 -24.50
N GLU A 103 27.53 -1.27 -23.93
CA GLU A 103 27.29 -1.19 -22.50
C GLU A 103 25.97 -1.88 -22.18
N LYS A 104 25.96 -2.76 -21.18
CA LYS A 104 24.75 -3.39 -20.69
C LYS A 104 23.86 -2.36 -20.04
N VAL A 105 22.56 -2.57 -20.12
CA VAL A 105 21.59 -1.76 -19.41
C VAL A 105 20.78 -2.61 -18.45
N VAL A 106 20.34 -2.01 -17.37
CA VAL A 106 19.53 -2.63 -16.34
C VAL A 106 18.11 -2.12 -16.43
N VAL A 107 17.15 -3.01 -16.32
CA VAL A 107 15.76 -2.61 -16.10
C VAL A 107 15.67 -2.06 -14.66
N ARG A 108 15.28 -0.82 -14.49
CA ARG A 108 15.34 -0.11 -13.19
C ARG A 108 14.77 -0.92 -12.04
N PRO A 109 15.54 -1.21 -10.98
CA PRO A 109 15.03 -1.79 -9.73
C PRO A 109 14.49 -0.71 -8.78
N THR A 110 14.97 0.51 -8.95
CA THR A 110 14.66 1.79 -8.32
C THR A 110 15.34 2.89 -9.13
N SER A 111 15.06 4.14 -8.90
CA SER A 111 15.52 5.21 -9.81
C SER A 111 16.46 6.24 -9.18
N GLU A 112 16.98 6.02 -7.96
CA GLU A 112 17.90 6.95 -7.28
C GLU A 112 19.06 7.37 -8.19
N THR A 113 19.65 6.42 -8.89
CA THR A 113 20.84 6.64 -9.72
C THR A 113 20.55 7.50 -10.95
N VAL A 114 19.54 7.16 -11.73
CA VAL A 114 19.17 7.95 -12.92
C VAL A 114 18.60 9.32 -12.53
N ILE A 115 17.80 9.39 -11.47
CA ILE A 115 17.27 10.67 -10.98
C ILE A 115 18.38 11.53 -10.42
N GLY A 116 19.33 10.97 -9.68
CA GLY A 116 20.51 11.69 -9.18
C GLY A 116 21.32 12.37 -10.28
N GLU A 117 21.57 11.68 -11.38
CA GLU A 117 22.25 12.24 -12.55
C GLU A 117 21.51 13.47 -13.13
N PHE A 118 20.16 13.43 -13.17
CA PHE A 118 19.38 14.57 -13.68
C PHE A 118 19.19 15.66 -12.62
N MET A 119 19.10 15.32 -11.33
CA MET A 119 19.12 16.31 -10.26
C MET A 119 20.39 17.15 -10.32
N ALA A 120 21.56 16.54 -10.53
CA ALA A 120 22.82 17.27 -10.70
C ALA A 120 22.79 18.27 -11.85
N LYS A 121 22.11 17.93 -12.95
CA LYS A 121 21.94 18.84 -14.09
C LYS A 121 20.95 19.97 -13.85
N TRP A 122 19.91 19.73 -13.07
CA TRP A 122 18.81 20.68 -12.87
C TRP A 122 19.03 21.57 -11.64
N THR A 123 19.88 21.20 -10.70
CA THR A 123 20.19 21.98 -9.49
C THR A 123 21.49 22.76 -9.70
N GLN A 124 21.37 24.04 -9.99
CA GLN A 124 22.51 24.91 -10.26
C GLN A 124 22.74 25.91 -9.14
N SER A 125 21.67 26.37 -8.49
CA SER A 125 21.72 27.37 -7.44
C SER A 125 20.74 27.06 -6.31
N TYR A 126 20.90 27.74 -5.17
CA TYR A 126 19.98 27.65 -4.03
C TYR A 126 18.51 27.96 -4.41
N ARG A 127 18.28 28.67 -5.53
CA ARG A 127 16.91 28.99 -6.00
C ARG A 127 16.19 27.81 -6.63
N ASP A 128 16.92 26.77 -7.00
CA ASP A 128 16.39 25.55 -7.57
C ASP A 128 15.95 24.55 -6.48
N LEU A 129 16.26 24.87 -5.20
CA LEU A 129 15.97 24.03 -4.03
C LEU A 129 14.79 24.57 -3.22
N PRO A 130 13.97 23.70 -2.59
CA PRO A 130 14.07 22.24 -2.73
C PRO A 130 13.57 21.75 -4.10
N LEU A 131 14.28 20.80 -4.71
CA LEU A 131 13.81 20.08 -5.88
C LEU A 131 13.02 18.84 -5.43
N LEU A 132 11.72 18.82 -5.70
CA LEU A 132 10.78 17.82 -5.19
C LEU A 132 10.15 17.06 -6.37
N LEU A 133 10.58 15.84 -6.61
CA LEU A 133 10.15 15.02 -7.74
C LEU A 133 9.40 13.77 -7.28
N ASN A 134 8.43 13.37 -8.08
CA ASN A 134 7.70 12.10 -7.94
C ASN A 134 7.59 11.42 -9.30
N GLN A 135 7.58 10.10 -9.33
CA GLN A 135 7.35 9.31 -10.52
C GLN A 135 6.37 8.17 -10.22
N TRP A 136 5.37 8.00 -11.09
CA TRP A 136 4.55 6.78 -11.16
C TRP A 136 5.13 5.89 -12.25
N ALA A 137 5.54 4.69 -11.90
CA ALA A 137 6.26 3.81 -12.81
C ALA A 137 6.16 2.34 -12.38
N ASN A 138 6.69 1.46 -13.22
CA ASN A 138 7.03 0.10 -12.86
C ASN A 138 8.52 0.00 -12.50
N VAL A 139 8.86 -1.01 -11.72
CA VAL A 139 10.24 -1.41 -11.45
C VAL A 139 10.34 -2.94 -11.49
N VAL A 140 11.56 -3.45 -11.70
CA VAL A 140 11.84 -4.88 -11.78
C VAL A 140 12.89 -5.27 -10.74
N ARG A 141 12.49 -6.16 -9.84
CA ARG A 141 13.36 -6.83 -8.86
C ARG A 141 13.14 -8.31 -8.98
N TRP A 142 14.13 -9.07 -9.44
CA TRP A 142 13.97 -10.47 -9.79
C TRP A 142 13.71 -11.34 -8.57
N GLU A 143 12.43 -11.65 -8.34
CA GLU A 143 11.97 -12.33 -7.12
C GLU A 143 11.96 -13.85 -7.30
N LEU A 144 12.59 -14.57 -6.37
CA LEU A 144 12.68 -16.03 -6.39
C LEU A 144 11.40 -16.72 -5.88
N ARG A 145 10.66 -16.06 -4.97
CA ARG A 145 9.43 -16.57 -4.33
C ARG A 145 8.28 -15.62 -4.51
N PRO A 146 7.78 -15.45 -5.75
CA PRO A 146 6.78 -14.43 -6.04
C PRO A 146 5.44 -14.73 -5.38
N ARG A 147 4.75 -13.65 -4.99
CA ARG A 147 3.36 -13.64 -4.53
C ARG A 147 2.67 -12.41 -5.09
N ILE A 148 1.59 -12.59 -5.83
CA ILE A 148 0.82 -11.50 -6.45
C ILE A 148 0.59 -10.37 -5.45
N PHE A 149 0.82 -9.12 -5.85
CA PHE A 149 0.82 -7.87 -5.12
C PHE A 149 1.87 -7.74 -3.99
N LEU A 150 2.25 -8.80 -3.30
CA LEU A 150 3.12 -8.74 -2.13
C LEU A 150 4.61 -8.72 -2.50
N ARG A 151 5.01 -9.62 -3.38
CA ARG A 151 6.36 -9.81 -3.89
C ARG A 151 6.28 -10.30 -5.32
N THR A 152 6.42 -9.41 -6.28
CA THR A 152 6.44 -9.73 -7.72
C THR A 152 7.71 -9.21 -8.34
N SER A 153 8.17 -9.88 -9.41
CA SER A 153 9.37 -9.45 -10.13
C SER A 153 9.20 -8.09 -10.81
N GLU A 154 7.99 -7.79 -11.25
CA GLU A 154 7.59 -6.47 -11.73
C GLU A 154 6.40 -5.99 -10.92
N PHE A 155 6.39 -4.72 -10.55
CA PHE A 155 5.27 -4.09 -9.85
C PHE A 155 5.15 -2.60 -10.18
N LEU A 156 3.96 -2.06 -10.02
CA LEU A 156 3.70 -0.64 -10.11
C LEU A 156 3.92 0.02 -8.75
N TRP A 157 4.47 1.21 -8.78
CA TRP A 157 4.70 1.98 -7.58
C TRP A 157 4.72 3.48 -7.84
N GLN A 158 4.82 4.21 -6.78
CA GLN A 158 5.22 5.60 -6.72
C GLN A 158 6.57 5.66 -6.04
N GLU A 159 7.47 6.44 -6.61
CA GLU A 159 8.75 6.78 -5.99
C GLU A 159 8.96 8.29 -6.04
N GLY A 160 9.34 8.86 -4.93
CA GLY A 160 9.69 10.27 -4.83
C GLY A 160 11.16 10.45 -4.52
N HIS A 161 11.75 11.51 -5.05
CA HIS A 161 13.15 11.84 -4.88
C HIS A 161 13.29 13.35 -4.73
N THR A 162 14.03 13.78 -3.72
CA THR A 162 14.16 15.21 -3.43
C THR A 162 15.59 15.62 -3.16
N ALA A 163 15.90 16.89 -3.46
CA ALA A 163 17.16 17.52 -3.10
C ALA A 163 16.91 18.81 -2.31
N HIS A 164 17.66 19.03 -1.25
CA HIS A 164 17.50 20.10 -0.28
C HIS A 164 18.84 20.78 0.03
N ALA A 165 18.79 22.04 0.47
CA ALA A 165 19.97 22.78 0.85
C ALA A 165 20.52 22.35 2.22
N THR A 166 19.67 21.87 3.13
CA THR A 166 20.08 21.51 4.48
C THR A 166 19.59 20.13 4.88
N GLU A 167 20.31 19.49 5.81
CA GLU A 167 19.92 18.22 6.40
C GLU A 167 18.54 18.29 7.07
N GLU A 168 18.31 19.36 7.82
CA GLU A 168 17.05 19.53 8.56
C GLU A 168 15.85 19.66 7.62
N ASP A 169 15.99 20.39 6.50
CA ASP A 169 14.90 20.50 5.52
C ASP A 169 14.61 19.15 4.86
N ALA A 170 15.65 18.39 4.48
CA ALA A 170 15.50 17.03 3.95
C ALA A 170 14.82 16.09 4.95
N ARG A 171 15.25 16.13 6.22
CA ARG A 171 14.69 15.32 7.30
C ARG A 171 13.21 15.65 7.55
N LEU A 172 12.88 16.93 7.65
CA LEU A 172 11.49 17.37 7.84
C LEU A 172 10.60 16.99 6.67
N TYR A 173 11.12 17.06 5.45
CA TYR A 173 10.35 16.65 4.27
C TYR A 173 10.14 15.14 4.23
N ALA A 174 11.16 14.32 4.52
CA ALA A 174 11.01 12.86 4.62
C ALA A 174 9.97 12.46 5.69
N LYS A 175 9.99 13.14 6.85
CA LYS A 175 9.01 12.98 7.92
C LYS A 175 7.60 13.39 7.46
N ARG A 176 7.45 14.50 6.76
CA ARG A 176 6.18 14.98 6.22
C ARG A 176 5.55 13.95 5.28
N ILE A 177 6.31 13.39 4.35
CA ILE A 177 5.84 12.33 3.46
C ILE A 177 5.38 11.11 4.26
N HIS A 178 6.14 10.71 5.26
CA HIS A 178 5.84 9.55 6.09
C HIS A 178 4.55 9.73 6.91
N GLU A 179 4.40 10.85 7.61
CA GLU A 179 3.31 11.07 8.56
C GLU A 179 2.07 11.68 7.90
N GLU A 180 2.24 12.75 7.09
CA GLU A 180 1.09 13.48 6.54
C GLU A 180 0.58 12.88 5.24
N VAL A 181 1.45 12.30 4.40
CA VAL A 181 1.03 11.69 3.14
C VAL A 181 0.68 10.22 3.35
N TYR A 182 1.65 9.40 3.73
CA TYR A 182 1.46 7.95 3.77
C TYR A 182 0.57 7.48 4.90
N ALA A 183 0.86 7.88 6.15
CA ALA A 183 0.08 7.43 7.30
C ALA A 183 -1.38 7.90 7.22
N THR A 184 -1.59 9.14 6.77
CA THR A 184 -2.93 9.67 6.56
C THR A 184 -3.67 8.92 5.45
N PHE A 185 -2.99 8.60 4.34
CA PHE A 185 -3.55 7.77 3.28
C PHE A 185 -3.95 6.37 3.77
N MET A 186 -3.08 5.70 4.56
CA MET A 186 -3.39 4.38 5.11
C MET A 186 -4.65 4.40 5.98
N ARG A 187 -4.80 5.43 6.81
CA ARG A 187 -5.98 5.61 7.67
C ARG A 187 -7.22 5.97 6.87
N GLU A 188 -7.15 6.99 6.01
CA GLU A 188 -8.33 7.60 5.40
C GLU A 188 -8.82 6.88 4.15
N MET A 189 -7.92 6.21 3.42
CA MET A 189 -8.29 5.50 2.20
C MET A 189 -8.32 3.99 2.37
N LEU A 190 -7.28 3.43 2.99
CA LEU A 190 -7.20 1.98 3.23
C LEU A 190 -7.92 1.51 4.48
N ALA A 191 -8.39 2.42 5.34
CA ALA A 191 -8.94 2.10 6.67
C ALA A 191 -7.99 1.20 7.48
N MET A 192 -6.67 1.41 7.37
CA MET A 192 -5.65 0.55 7.96
C MET A 192 -4.84 1.31 9.00
N PRO A 193 -4.83 0.85 10.26
CA PRO A 193 -3.92 1.36 11.29
C PRO A 193 -2.51 0.82 11.04
N VAL A 194 -1.55 1.72 10.92
CA VAL A 194 -0.13 1.39 10.76
C VAL A 194 0.66 1.88 11.97
N VAL A 195 1.76 1.19 12.27
CA VAL A 195 2.77 1.66 13.23
C VAL A 195 3.82 2.44 12.46
N LEU A 196 4.07 3.65 12.92
CA LEU A 196 5.09 4.54 12.39
C LEU A 196 6.40 4.33 13.16
N GLY A 197 7.51 4.20 12.45
CA GLY A 197 8.77 4.03 13.10
C GLY A 197 9.96 4.19 12.16
N ARG A 198 11.14 4.14 12.74
CA ARG A 198 12.39 4.09 11.99
C ARG A 198 12.94 2.67 11.94
N LYS A 199 13.64 2.33 10.89
CA LYS A 199 14.35 1.06 10.77
C LYS A 199 15.64 1.09 11.58
N THR A 200 16.03 -0.07 12.09
CA THR A 200 17.36 -0.29 12.65
C THR A 200 18.45 -0.19 11.57
N ALA A 201 19.70 -0.08 11.98
CA ALA A 201 20.82 -0.06 11.05
C ALA A 201 20.86 -1.30 10.13
N ARG A 202 20.40 -2.45 10.62
CA ARG A 202 20.34 -3.73 9.88
C ARG A 202 19.25 -3.73 8.80
N GLU A 203 18.09 -3.12 9.06
CA GLU A 203 16.92 -3.14 8.20
C GLU A 203 16.78 -1.86 7.34
N ARG A 204 17.76 -0.97 7.42
CA ARG A 204 17.75 0.31 6.70
C ARG A 204 17.97 0.09 5.21
N PHE A 205 17.37 0.97 4.42
CA PHE A 205 17.60 1.00 2.98
C PHE A 205 19.08 1.27 2.66
N ALA A 206 19.63 0.50 1.73
CA ALA A 206 21.03 0.60 1.32
C ALA A 206 21.37 2.01 0.78
N GLY A 207 22.38 2.65 1.35
CA GLY A 207 22.76 4.04 1.03
C GLY A 207 22.01 5.11 1.83
N ALA A 208 21.01 4.77 2.65
CA ALA A 208 20.31 5.74 3.50
C ALA A 208 20.99 5.93 4.85
N THR A 209 20.92 7.15 5.38
CA THR A 209 21.34 7.46 6.76
C THR A 209 20.24 7.14 7.77
N ASN A 210 18.97 7.21 7.33
CA ASN A 210 17.80 6.81 8.10
C ASN A 210 16.68 6.31 7.17
N THR A 211 15.84 5.41 7.66
CA THR A 211 14.67 4.90 6.96
C THR A 211 13.47 4.93 7.89
N LEU A 212 12.43 5.65 7.50
CA LEU A 212 11.12 5.64 8.12
C LEU A 212 10.24 4.59 7.44
N ALA A 213 9.46 3.83 8.21
CA ALA A 213 8.60 2.77 7.68
C ALA A 213 7.21 2.81 8.31
N LEU A 214 6.23 2.38 7.53
CA LEU A 214 4.86 2.14 7.98
C LEU A 214 4.62 0.65 7.99
N GLU A 215 4.33 0.08 9.16
CA GLU A 215 4.10 -1.36 9.32
C GLU A 215 2.62 -1.63 9.63
N GLY A 216 1.98 -2.45 8.80
CA GLY A 216 0.61 -2.90 9.01
C GLY A 216 0.56 -4.34 9.50
N MET A 217 -0.34 -4.66 10.45
CA MET A 217 -0.59 -6.04 10.87
C MET A 217 -1.64 -6.67 9.97
N MET A 218 -1.32 -7.84 9.45
CA MET A 218 -2.26 -8.66 8.66
C MET A 218 -3.08 -9.57 9.59
N ARG A 219 -4.16 -10.16 9.09
CA ARG A 219 -5.04 -11.01 9.91
C ARG A 219 -4.39 -12.25 10.48
N ASP A 220 -3.33 -12.75 9.86
CA ASP A 220 -2.53 -13.86 10.40
C ASP A 220 -1.44 -13.41 11.40
N GLY A 221 -1.48 -12.16 11.85
CA GLY A 221 -0.53 -11.59 12.81
C GLY A 221 0.81 -11.17 12.23
N LYS A 222 1.07 -11.40 10.94
CA LYS A 222 2.33 -10.97 10.32
C LYS A 222 2.32 -9.49 9.96
N ALA A 223 3.53 -8.95 9.87
CA ALA A 223 3.75 -7.57 9.45
C ALA A 223 3.89 -7.45 7.93
N LEU A 224 3.37 -6.36 7.41
CA LEU A 224 3.61 -5.93 6.04
C LEU A 224 4.06 -4.47 6.02
N GLN A 225 5.23 -4.22 5.43
CA GLN A 225 5.70 -2.85 5.19
C GLN A 225 4.88 -2.21 4.08
N MET A 226 4.18 -1.14 4.39
CA MET A 226 3.22 -0.47 3.49
C MET A 226 3.81 0.67 2.70
N GLY A 227 4.90 1.26 3.18
CA GLY A 227 5.63 2.34 2.54
C GLY A 227 6.86 2.73 3.35
N THR A 228 7.78 3.43 2.71
CA THR A 228 9.02 3.91 3.32
C THR A 228 9.36 5.32 2.87
N SER A 229 10.06 6.03 3.74
CA SER A 229 10.68 7.33 3.44
C SER A 229 12.11 7.32 3.96
N HIS A 230 13.06 7.65 3.11
CA HIS A 230 14.50 7.52 3.37
C HIS A 230 15.16 8.89 3.41
N GLU A 231 15.94 9.13 4.45
CA GLU A 231 16.93 10.20 4.48
C GLU A 231 18.22 9.62 3.89
N LEU A 232 18.62 10.10 2.74
CA LEU A 232 19.83 9.60 2.05
C LEU A 232 21.09 10.37 2.44
N GLY A 233 20.95 11.39 3.30
CA GLY A 233 22.05 12.28 3.66
C GLY A 233 22.65 12.90 2.40
N GLN A 234 23.97 12.82 2.27
CA GLN A 234 24.73 13.26 1.08
C GLN A 234 25.33 12.10 0.29
N ASN A 235 24.97 10.83 0.56
CA ASN A 235 25.59 9.68 -0.07
C ASN A 235 25.39 9.68 -1.59
N PHE A 236 24.13 9.77 -2.03
CA PHE A 236 23.80 9.87 -3.46
C PHE A 236 24.23 11.21 -4.06
N ALA A 237 24.15 12.29 -3.29
CA ALA A 237 24.62 13.60 -3.76
C ALA A 237 26.13 13.58 -4.07
N LYS A 238 26.94 12.91 -3.26
CA LYS A 238 28.39 12.71 -3.52
C LYS A 238 28.64 11.81 -4.72
N ALA A 239 27.86 10.71 -4.86
CA ALA A 239 28.02 9.76 -5.96
C ALA A 239 27.68 10.36 -7.34
N PHE A 240 26.73 11.30 -7.39
CA PHE A 240 26.24 11.93 -8.63
C PHE A 240 26.58 13.40 -8.77
N ASP A 241 27.38 13.96 -7.84
CA ASP A 241 27.81 15.37 -7.81
C ASP A 241 26.61 16.34 -7.81
N ILE A 242 25.61 16.06 -6.97
CA ILE A 242 24.42 16.90 -6.84
C ILE A 242 24.77 18.11 -5.95
N THR A 243 25.21 19.19 -6.57
CA THR A 243 25.69 20.39 -5.91
C THR A 243 24.91 21.63 -6.36
N TYR A 244 24.98 22.69 -5.56
CA TYR A 244 24.35 23.97 -5.87
C TYR A 244 25.23 25.14 -5.44
N LEU A 245 25.11 26.27 -6.12
CA LEU A 245 25.75 27.52 -5.68
C LEU A 245 24.90 28.17 -4.61
N SER A 246 25.45 28.30 -3.39
CA SER A 246 24.78 28.92 -2.25
C SER A 246 24.68 30.45 -2.40
N GLU A 247 23.87 31.11 -1.58
CA GLU A 247 23.75 32.57 -1.55
C GLU A 247 25.08 33.26 -1.29
N GLN A 248 25.99 32.59 -0.59
CA GLN A 248 27.35 33.09 -0.27
C GLN A 248 28.36 32.85 -1.39
N GLY A 249 27.88 32.31 -2.56
CA GLY A 249 28.77 32.06 -3.72
C GLY A 249 29.69 30.83 -3.53
N ARG A 250 29.34 29.90 -2.64
CA ARG A 250 30.09 28.65 -2.43
C ARG A 250 29.35 27.47 -3.08
N GLN A 251 30.10 26.54 -3.64
CA GLN A 251 29.55 25.27 -4.10
C GLN A 251 29.31 24.37 -2.88
N GLU A 252 28.07 23.94 -2.70
CA GLU A 252 27.65 23.12 -1.57
C GLU A 252 26.93 21.86 -2.06
N MET A 253 27.06 20.75 -1.33
CA MET A 253 26.45 19.46 -1.64
C MET A 253 25.02 19.43 -1.13
N CYS A 254 24.10 18.94 -1.95
CA CYS A 254 22.69 18.75 -1.55
C CYS A 254 22.53 17.63 -0.52
N TRP A 255 21.45 17.73 0.24
CA TRP A 255 20.90 16.66 1.07
C TRP A 255 19.71 16.03 0.32
N THR A 256 19.64 14.72 0.29
CA THR A 256 18.64 14.03 -0.57
C THR A 256 17.73 13.11 0.24
N THR A 257 16.52 12.91 -0.28
CA THR A 257 15.58 11.91 0.24
C THR A 257 15.01 11.07 -0.90
N SER A 258 14.58 9.84 -0.57
CA SER A 258 13.71 9.06 -1.45
C SER A 258 12.58 8.41 -0.65
N TRP A 259 11.45 8.15 -1.30
CA TRP A 259 10.29 7.58 -0.63
C TRP A 259 9.39 6.86 -1.63
N GLY A 260 8.74 5.77 -1.18
CA GLY A 260 7.98 4.93 -2.10
C GLY A 260 6.88 4.10 -1.45
N SER A 261 5.86 3.82 -2.25
CA SER A 261 4.78 2.88 -1.95
C SER A 261 4.30 2.22 -3.24
N SER A 262 3.85 0.96 -3.17
CA SER A 262 3.59 0.14 -4.35
C SER A 262 2.22 -0.55 -4.32
N THR A 263 1.92 -1.30 -5.37
CA THR A 263 0.78 -2.23 -5.43
C THR A 263 0.73 -3.24 -4.28
N ARG A 264 1.80 -3.33 -3.44
CA ARG A 264 1.76 -4.06 -2.16
C ARG A 264 0.65 -3.58 -1.24
N MET A 265 0.25 -2.31 -1.31
CA MET A 265 -0.89 -1.76 -0.58
C MET A 265 -2.20 -2.52 -0.88
N LEU A 266 -2.40 -2.97 -2.11
CA LEU A 266 -3.57 -3.78 -2.47
C LEU A 266 -3.51 -5.16 -1.81
N GLY A 267 -2.32 -5.78 -1.75
CA GLY A 267 -2.12 -7.01 -1.00
C GLY A 267 -2.40 -6.84 0.50
N GLY A 268 -1.95 -5.73 1.09
CA GLY A 268 -2.23 -5.35 2.47
C GLY A 268 -3.72 -5.17 2.73
N LEU A 269 -4.44 -4.47 1.85
CA LEU A 269 -5.89 -4.30 1.94
C LEU A 269 -6.62 -5.65 1.95
N ILE A 270 -6.24 -6.58 1.07
CA ILE A 270 -6.84 -7.93 1.02
C ILE A 270 -6.64 -8.64 2.36
N MET A 271 -5.40 -8.67 2.85
CA MET A 271 -5.03 -9.42 4.07
C MET A 271 -5.52 -8.77 5.37
N ALA A 272 -5.70 -7.44 5.40
CA ALA A 272 -6.18 -6.75 6.59
C ALA A 272 -7.71 -6.80 6.72
N HIS A 273 -8.44 -6.73 5.62
CA HIS A 273 -9.90 -6.56 5.66
C HIS A 273 -10.69 -7.74 5.14
N GLY A 274 -10.14 -8.56 4.24
CA GLY A 274 -10.85 -9.70 3.67
C GLY A 274 -11.29 -10.72 4.73
N ASP A 275 -12.31 -11.50 4.38
CA ASP A 275 -12.84 -12.61 5.19
C ASP A 275 -13.11 -13.85 4.35
N ASP A 276 -13.74 -14.88 4.91
CA ASP A 276 -14.05 -16.14 4.23
C ASP A 276 -15.12 -16.01 3.12
N HIS A 277 -15.71 -14.82 2.95
CA HIS A 277 -16.65 -14.50 1.88
C HIS A 277 -16.03 -13.67 0.75
N GLY A 278 -14.79 -13.18 0.92
CA GLY A 278 -14.07 -12.40 -0.10
C GLY A 278 -13.50 -11.10 0.40
N LEU A 279 -13.41 -10.12 -0.48
CA LEU A 279 -12.94 -8.78 -0.14
C LEU A 279 -13.92 -8.03 0.78
N ARG A 280 -13.38 -7.08 1.52
CA ARG A 280 -14.10 -6.00 2.19
C ARG A 280 -13.38 -4.71 1.81
N VAL A 281 -13.77 -4.13 0.68
CA VAL A 281 -13.09 -2.94 0.17
C VAL A 281 -13.57 -1.71 0.95
N PRO A 282 -12.64 -0.92 1.52
CA PRO A 282 -13.02 0.35 2.15
C PRO A 282 -13.87 1.20 1.20
N PRO A 283 -15.01 1.73 1.63
CA PRO A 283 -15.94 2.45 0.76
C PRO A 283 -15.28 3.59 -0.04
N ARG A 284 -14.31 4.29 0.53
CA ARG A 284 -13.59 5.38 -0.16
C ARG A 284 -12.76 4.88 -1.34
N LEU A 285 -12.25 3.65 -1.28
CA LEU A 285 -11.48 3.00 -2.36
C LEU A 285 -12.33 2.19 -3.32
N ALA A 286 -13.51 1.73 -2.94
CA ALA A 286 -14.32 0.85 -3.77
C ALA A 286 -14.61 1.46 -5.14
N PRO A 287 -14.27 0.80 -6.26
CA PRO A 287 -14.63 1.28 -7.60
C PRO A 287 -16.15 1.42 -7.75
N VAL A 288 -16.88 0.44 -7.23
CA VAL A 288 -18.33 0.43 -7.08
C VAL A 288 -18.64 0.43 -5.59
N GLN A 289 -19.20 1.53 -5.08
CA GLN A 289 -19.60 1.63 -3.67
C GLN A 289 -20.94 0.94 -3.44
N VAL A 290 -21.83 1.05 -4.44
CA VAL A 290 -23.19 0.52 -4.38
C VAL A 290 -23.52 -0.22 -5.66
N LEU A 291 -23.90 -1.49 -5.53
CA LEU A 291 -24.46 -2.26 -6.64
C LEU A 291 -25.98 -2.36 -6.47
N VAL A 292 -26.72 -1.68 -7.34
CA VAL A 292 -28.19 -1.78 -7.39
C VAL A 292 -28.57 -2.98 -8.24
N MET A 293 -29.19 -3.99 -7.64
CA MET A 293 -29.45 -5.28 -8.27
C MET A 293 -30.96 -5.49 -8.46
N VAL A 294 -31.37 -5.71 -9.69
CA VAL A 294 -32.73 -6.20 -9.99
C VAL A 294 -32.81 -7.66 -9.56
N VAL A 295 -33.66 -7.96 -8.58
CA VAL A 295 -33.81 -9.33 -8.03
C VAL A 295 -34.51 -10.24 -9.02
N LYS A 296 -35.59 -9.75 -9.64
CA LYS A 296 -36.44 -10.45 -10.59
C LYS A 296 -37.17 -9.46 -11.47
N GLU A 297 -37.53 -9.84 -12.69
CA GLU A 297 -38.38 -9.04 -13.56
C GLU A 297 -39.74 -8.73 -12.91
N GLY A 298 -40.23 -7.54 -13.18
CA GLY A 298 -41.52 -7.04 -12.71
C GLY A 298 -41.76 -5.63 -13.25
N GLU A 299 -43.05 -5.25 -13.29
CA GLU A 299 -43.43 -3.92 -13.74
C GLU A 299 -42.80 -2.84 -12.89
N GLY A 300 -42.15 -1.86 -13.53
CA GLY A 300 -41.48 -0.71 -12.87
C GLY A 300 -40.18 -1.03 -12.11
N VAL A 301 -39.75 -2.30 -12.00
CA VAL A 301 -38.58 -2.68 -11.18
C VAL A 301 -37.27 -2.12 -11.73
N VAL A 302 -37.05 -2.23 -13.03
CA VAL A 302 -35.84 -1.73 -13.69
C VAL A 302 -35.80 -0.20 -13.63
N GLU A 303 -36.93 0.44 -13.85
CA GLU A 303 -37.08 1.90 -13.76
C GLU A 303 -36.77 2.41 -12.34
N ALA A 304 -37.32 1.77 -11.31
CA ALA A 304 -37.03 2.08 -9.92
C ALA A 304 -35.54 1.87 -9.58
N ALA A 305 -34.95 0.78 -10.05
CA ALA A 305 -33.53 0.51 -9.87
C ALA A 305 -32.64 1.57 -10.55
N ARG A 306 -33.00 2.01 -11.76
CA ARG A 306 -32.30 3.11 -12.47
C ARG A 306 -32.42 4.44 -11.72
N GLN A 307 -33.60 4.73 -11.15
CA GLN A 307 -33.80 5.94 -10.36
C GLN A 307 -32.93 5.93 -9.11
N VAL A 308 -32.86 4.80 -8.40
CA VAL A 308 -31.96 4.65 -7.22
C VAL A 308 -30.50 4.89 -7.60
N VAL A 309 -30.03 4.35 -8.73
CA VAL A 309 -28.67 4.64 -9.22
C VAL A 309 -28.48 6.13 -9.48
N ALA A 310 -29.44 6.76 -10.17
CA ALA A 310 -29.37 8.20 -10.48
C ALA A 310 -29.31 9.06 -9.22
N ASP A 311 -30.12 8.75 -8.21
CA ASP A 311 -30.15 9.47 -6.92
C ASP A 311 -28.84 9.32 -6.14
N LEU A 312 -28.24 8.13 -6.16
CA LEU A 312 -26.94 7.86 -5.54
C LEU A 312 -25.81 8.61 -6.27
N VAL A 313 -25.77 8.54 -7.59
CA VAL A 313 -24.78 9.26 -8.41
C VAL A 313 -24.86 10.77 -8.22
N ALA A 314 -26.09 11.32 -8.12
CA ALA A 314 -26.29 12.75 -7.82
C ALA A 314 -25.71 13.18 -6.47
N ARG A 315 -25.49 12.24 -5.53
CA ARG A 315 -24.80 12.46 -4.25
C ARG A 315 -23.29 12.16 -4.31
N GLY A 316 -22.76 11.90 -5.48
CA GLY A 316 -21.34 11.56 -5.67
C GLY A 316 -20.98 10.11 -5.30
N VAL A 317 -21.96 9.24 -5.08
CA VAL A 317 -21.75 7.81 -4.82
C VAL A 317 -21.52 7.08 -6.14
N ARG A 318 -20.50 6.22 -6.17
CA ARG A 318 -20.19 5.35 -7.32
C ARG A 318 -21.14 4.15 -7.30
N ALA A 319 -22.26 4.30 -7.98
CA ALA A 319 -23.31 3.30 -8.04
C ALA A 319 -23.41 2.70 -9.46
N GLU A 320 -23.61 1.38 -9.53
CA GLU A 320 -23.83 0.66 -10.77
C GLU A 320 -25.15 -0.15 -10.73
N LEU A 321 -25.77 -0.36 -11.90
CA LEU A 321 -26.95 -1.19 -12.06
C LEU A 321 -26.59 -2.58 -12.54
N ASP A 322 -27.04 -3.62 -11.84
CA ASP A 322 -27.07 -5.00 -12.33
C ASP A 322 -28.51 -5.45 -12.59
N ALA A 323 -28.91 -5.39 -13.86
CA ALA A 323 -30.24 -5.79 -14.33
C ALA A 323 -30.20 -7.17 -15.05
N ARG A 324 -29.16 -8.00 -14.88
CA ARG A 324 -29.00 -9.29 -15.55
C ARG A 324 -29.88 -10.38 -14.91
N VAL A 325 -31.16 -10.36 -15.18
CA VAL A 325 -32.11 -11.32 -14.60
C VAL A 325 -32.04 -12.74 -15.17
N ASP A 326 -31.34 -12.91 -16.29
CA ASP A 326 -30.96 -14.22 -16.90
C ASP A 326 -29.93 -14.98 -16.04
N THR A 327 -29.15 -14.28 -15.23
CA THR A 327 -28.23 -14.88 -14.28
C THR A 327 -28.87 -14.96 -12.90
N PRO A 328 -28.86 -16.12 -12.22
CA PRO A 328 -29.48 -16.30 -10.91
C PRO A 328 -28.99 -15.24 -9.91
N PHE A 329 -29.92 -14.59 -9.21
CA PHE A 329 -29.63 -13.54 -8.22
C PHE A 329 -28.57 -13.95 -7.19
N GLY A 330 -28.68 -15.19 -6.63
CA GLY A 330 -27.73 -15.68 -5.64
C GLY A 330 -26.28 -15.73 -6.16
N ARG A 331 -26.08 -16.08 -7.43
CA ARG A 331 -24.74 -16.06 -8.05
C ARG A 331 -24.19 -14.64 -8.15
N ARG A 332 -25.00 -13.70 -8.62
CA ARG A 332 -24.60 -12.28 -8.72
C ARG A 332 -24.32 -11.66 -7.36
N ALA A 333 -25.10 -12.03 -6.34
CA ALA A 333 -24.88 -11.60 -4.97
C ALA A 333 -23.56 -12.12 -4.40
N VAL A 334 -23.20 -13.38 -4.66
CA VAL A 334 -21.90 -13.97 -4.27
C VAL A 334 -20.74 -13.28 -5.00
N ASP A 335 -20.88 -13.00 -6.31
CA ASP A 335 -19.85 -12.27 -7.07
C ASP A 335 -19.61 -10.87 -6.49
N ALA A 336 -20.67 -10.16 -6.07
CA ALA A 336 -20.56 -8.86 -5.40
C ALA A 336 -19.88 -8.95 -4.02
N GLU A 337 -20.13 -10.04 -3.26
CA GLU A 337 -19.47 -10.31 -1.97
C GLU A 337 -18.00 -10.62 -2.16
N LEU A 338 -17.64 -11.48 -3.11
CA LEU A 338 -16.25 -11.78 -3.45
C LEU A 338 -15.46 -10.52 -3.81
N LYS A 339 -16.05 -9.62 -4.60
CA LYS A 339 -15.48 -8.34 -5.00
C LYS A 339 -15.46 -7.30 -3.86
N GLY A 340 -16.12 -7.58 -2.74
CA GLY A 340 -16.15 -6.71 -1.57
C GLY A 340 -16.87 -5.39 -1.81
N ILE A 341 -17.89 -5.38 -2.68
CA ILE A 341 -18.72 -4.20 -2.91
C ILE A 341 -19.41 -3.81 -1.60
N PRO A 342 -19.21 -2.59 -1.08
CA PRO A 342 -19.67 -2.23 0.26
C PRO A 342 -21.16 -2.39 0.51
N VAL A 343 -21.98 -1.96 -0.44
CA VAL A 343 -23.45 -1.99 -0.30
C VAL A 343 -24.10 -2.57 -1.54
N ARG A 344 -25.06 -3.46 -1.35
CA ARG A 344 -26.01 -3.88 -2.39
C ARG A 344 -27.41 -3.33 -2.07
N VAL A 345 -28.05 -2.75 -3.07
CA VAL A 345 -29.47 -2.37 -3.02
C VAL A 345 -30.24 -3.36 -3.90
N GLU A 346 -31.03 -4.20 -3.28
CA GLU A 346 -31.79 -5.25 -3.95
C GLU A 346 -33.20 -4.74 -4.24
N VAL A 347 -33.58 -4.66 -5.53
CA VAL A 347 -34.87 -4.13 -5.97
C VAL A 347 -35.68 -5.29 -6.55
N GLY A 348 -36.74 -5.66 -5.85
CA GLY A 348 -37.65 -6.74 -6.24
C GLY A 348 -39.10 -6.27 -6.38
N PRO A 349 -39.96 -7.00 -7.12
CA PRO A 349 -41.36 -6.60 -7.32
C PRO A 349 -42.16 -6.51 -6.01
N ARG A 350 -41.85 -7.38 -5.03
CA ARG A 350 -42.57 -7.39 -3.73
C ARG A 350 -42.21 -6.15 -2.91
N ASP A 351 -40.93 -5.89 -2.74
CA ASP A 351 -40.45 -4.74 -1.95
C ASP A 351 -40.91 -3.43 -2.59
N LEU A 352 -40.87 -3.37 -3.93
CA LEU A 352 -41.34 -2.20 -4.68
C LEU A 352 -42.84 -1.94 -4.50
N ALA A 353 -43.66 -3.01 -4.47
CA ALA A 353 -45.09 -2.88 -4.20
C ALA A 353 -45.38 -2.31 -2.79
N GLU A 354 -44.44 -2.49 -1.84
CA GLU A 354 -44.48 -1.95 -0.49
C GLU A 354 -43.78 -0.57 -0.40
N GLY A 355 -43.31 -0.02 -1.52
CA GLY A 355 -42.60 1.25 -1.57
C GLY A 355 -41.20 1.21 -0.93
N SER A 356 -40.58 0.03 -0.86
CA SER A 356 -39.30 -0.21 -0.21
C SER A 356 -38.31 -0.95 -1.11
N VAL A 357 -37.07 -1.04 -0.67
CA VAL A 357 -35.98 -1.87 -1.22
C VAL A 357 -35.21 -2.54 -0.09
N THR A 358 -34.48 -3.60 -0.40
CA THR A 358 -33.58 -4.21 0.59
C THR A 358 -32.15 -3.69 0.43
N VAL A 359 -31.56 -3.19 1.51
CA VAL A 359 -30.17 -2.77 1.58
C VAL A 359 -29.37 -3.84 2.32
N ALA A 360 -28.33 -4.38 1.68
CA ALA A 360 -27.41 -5.36 2.25
C ALA A 360 -26.00 -4.76 2.37
N ARG A 361 -25.43 -4.77 3.57
CA ARG A 361 -24.10 -4.20 3.87
C ARG A 361 -23.06 -5.31 3.94
N ARG A 362 -21.97 -5.16 3.20
CA ARG A 362 -20.87 -6.15 3.14
C ARG A 362 -20.01 -6.14 4.41
N ILE A 363 -19.82 -4.96 5.01
CA ILE A 363 -18.88 -4.73 6.13
C ILE A 363 -19.58 -4.94 7.46
N ALA A 364 -20.63 -4.17 7.75
CA ALA A 364 -21.40 -4.36 8.98
C ALA A 364 -22.23 -5.65 8.97
N GLY A 365 -22.50 -6.20 7.78
CA GLY A 365 -23.35 -7.36 7.61
C GLY A 365 -24.85 -7.06 7.70
N GLY A 366 -25.68 -8.07 7.44
CA GLY A 366 -27.12 -7.97 7.56
C GLY A 366 -27.82 -7.34 6.35
N LYS A 367 -29.14 -7.37 6.42
CA LYS A 367 -30.06 -6.76 5.45
C LYS A 367 -31.13 -5.97 6.18
N SER A 368 -31.53 -4.83 5.62
CA SER A 368 -32.62 -4.01 6.12
C SER A 368 -33.54 -3.57 4.99
N SER A 369 -34.86 -3.47 5.26
CA SER A 369 -35.81 -2.84 4.36
C SER A 369 -35.75 -1.32 4.56
N VAL A 370 -35.65 -0.58 3.47
CA VAL A 370 -35.50 0.88 3.47
C VAL A 370 -36.58 1.47 2.52
N PRO A 371 -37.31 2.51 2.93
CA PRO A 371 -38.22 3.22 2.03
C PRO A 371 -37.49 3.72 0.78
N LEU A 372 -38.09 3.56 -0.40
CA LEU A 372 -37.46 3.89 -1.68
C LEU A 372 -36.95 5.35 -1.72
N GLY A 373 -37.72 6.32 -1.19
CA GLY A 373 -37.32 7.72 -1.15
C GLY A 373 -36.19 8.05 -0.16
N GLY A 374 -35.85 7.14 0.76
CA GLY A 374 -34.77 7.33 1.77
C GLY A 374 -33.49 6.58 1.48
N VAL A 375 -33.45 5.80 0.40
CA VAL A 375 -32.33 4.88 0.09
C VAL A 375 -31.00 5.62 -0.02
N ALA A 376 -30.97 6.72 -0.75
CA ALA A 376 -29.72 7.43 -1.00
C ALA A 376 -29.09 8.01 0.28
N ASP A 377 -29.89 8.55 1.19
CA ASP A 377 -29.40 9.07 2.47
C ASP A 377 -28.93 7.94 3.39
N THR A 378 -29.71 6.86 3.49
CA THR A 378 -29.36 5.67 4.28
C THR A 378 -28.04 5.06 3.80
N VAL A 379 -27.87 4.92 2.50
CA VAL A 379 -26.68 4.32 1.91
C VAL A 379 -25.44 5.21 2.08
N THR A 380 -25.59 6.52 1.91
CA THR A 380 -24.46 7.46 2.12
C THR A 380 -23.96 7.39 3.56
N GLY A 381 -24.87 7.40 4.56
CA GLY A 381 -24.47 7.22 5.96
C GLY A 381 -23.81 5.86 6.23
N ALA A 382 -24.37 4.78 5.65
CA ALA A 382 -23.82 3.42 5.81
C ALA A 382 -22.38 3.29 5.25
N LEU A 383 -22.05 3.98 4.16
CA LEU A 383 -20.71 3.95 3.59
C LEU A 383 -19.64 4.56 4.53
N GLU A 384 -19.97 5.67 5.20
CA GLU A 384 -19.06 6.29 6.17
C GLU A 384 -18.92 5.41 7.43
N GLU A 385 -20.03 4.91 7.99
CA GLU A 385 -20.00 3.98 9.12
C GLU A 385 -19.19 2.72 8.83
N ASP A 386 -19.34 2.15 7.63
CA ASP A 386 -18.60 0.95 7.21
C ASP A 386 -17.10 1.21 7.07
N HIS A 387 -16.71 2.40 6.61
CA HIS A 387 -15.30 2.80 6.56
C HIS A 387 -14.68 2.85 7.96
N ASP A 388 -15.35 3.51 8.89
CA ASP A 388 -14.90 3.65 10.27
C ASP A 388 -14.88 2.28 11.00
N ALA A 389 -15.86 1.42 10.72
CA ALA A 389 -15.92 0.06 11.26
C ALA A 389 -14.75 -0.82 10.79
N LEU A 390 -14.31 -0.69 9.54
CA LEU A 390 -13.12 -1.39 9.05
C LEU A 390 -11.85 -0.96 9.79
N TYR A 391 -11.67 0.34 9.94
CA TYR A 391 -10.53 0.89 10.69
C TYR A 391 -10.52 0.42 12.14
N ALA A 392 -11.66 0.54 12.82
CA ALA A 392 -11.81 0.12 14.21
C ALA A 392 -11.55 -1.38 14.40
N ALA A 393 -12.05 -2.22 13.48
CA ALA A 393 -11.82 -3.66 13.53
C ALA A 393 -10.34 -4.03 13.31
N ALA A 394 -9.66 -3.36 12.37
CA ALA A 394 -8.24 -3.58 12.13
C ALA A 394 -7.37 -3.09 13.31
N LEU A 395 -7.74 -1.96 13.93
CA LEU A 395 -7.09 -1.44 15.13
C LEU A 395 -7.23 -2.40 16.31
N ALA A 396 -8.44 -2.85 16.59
CA ALA A 396 -8.72 -3.81 17.67
C ALA A 396 -7.96 -5.14 17.45
N HIS A 397 -7.88 -5.60 16.19
CA HIS A 397 -7.11 -6.81 15.86
C HIS A 397 -5.62 -6.60 16.14
N ARG A 398 -5.02 -5.50 15.72
CA ARG A 398 -3.61 -5.18 16.00
C ARG A 398 -3.34 -5.13 17.50
N ASP A 399 -4.17 -4.40 18.24
CA ASP A 399 -3.97 -4.18 19.68
C ASP A 399 -4.13 -5.49 20.48
N ALA A 400 -5.09 -6.34 20.11
CA ALA A 400 -5.29 -7.64 20.71
C ALA A 400 -4.16 -8.64 20.41
N ASN A 401 -3.40 -8.45 19.34
CA ASN A 401 -2.31 -9.33 18.92
C ASN A 401 -0.92 -8.68 19.06
N THR A 402 -0.81 -7.62 19.88
CA THR A 402 0.47 -6.99 20.22
C THR A 402 0.69 -7.09 21.72
N SER A 403 1.78 -7.74 22.13
CA SER A 403 2.15 -7.96 23.53
C SER A 403 3.35 -7.14 23.93
N ALA A 404 3.26 -6.41 25.06
CA ALA A 404 4.43 -5.81 25.69
C ALA A 404 5.17 -6.91 26.48
N VAL A 405 6.46 -7.08 26.23
CA VAL A 405 7.30 -8.14 26.82
C VAL A 405 8.59 -7.55 27.38
N ALA A 406 9.28 -8.33 28.21
CA ALA A 406 10.48 -7.87 28.91
C ALA A 406 11.78 -8.48 28.38
N THR A 407 11.72 -9.64 27.69
CA THR A 407 12.90 -10.37 27.23
C THR A 407 12.86 -10.68 25.72
N VAL A 408 14.01 -11.00 25.16
CA VAL A 408 14.15 -11.40 23.73
C VAL A 408 13.41 -12.72 23.46
N GLU A 409 13.45 -13.65 24.39
CA GLU A 409 12.79 -14.96 24.28
C GLU A 409 11.26 -14.79 24.29
N GLU A 410 10.72 -13.96 25.16
CA GLU A 410 9.29 -13.62 25.18
C GLU A 410 8.87 -12.95 23.88
N ALA A 411 9.72 -12.06 23.34
CA ALA A 411 9.46 -11.40 22.06
C ALA A 411 9.44 -12.40 20.89
N ALA A 412 10.38 -13.36 20.85
CA ALA A 412 10.40 -14.42 19.86
C ALA A 412 9.14 -15.30 19.91
N GLU A 413 8.66 -15.64 21.11
CA GLU A 413 7.45 -16.45 21.27
C GLU A 413 6.18 -15.68 20.86
N ALA A 414 6.01 -14.45 21.35
CA ALA A 414 4.85 -13.61 20.99
C ALA A 414 4.78 -13.32 19.48
N ALA A 415 5.94 -13.14 18.85
CA ALA A 415 6.04 -12.89 17.41
C ALA A 415 5.67 -14.09 16.51
N ARG A 416 5.37 -15.27 17.06
CA ARG A 416 4.91 -16.42 16.28
C ARG A 416 3.52 -16.21 15.69
N THR A 417 2.65 -15.54 16.42
CA THR A 417 1.24 -15.35 16.06
C THR A 417 0.77 -13.91 16.06
N GLY A 418 1.64 -12.96 16.46
CA GLY A 418 1.34 -11.54 16.54
C GLY A 418 2.60 -10.70 16.54
N TRP A 419 2.56 -9.59 17.23
CA TRP A 419 3.69 -8.69 17.44
C TRP A 419 4.07 -8.62 18.93
N ALA A 420 5.33 -8.30 19.17
CA ALA A 420 5.79 -7.92 20.50
C ALA A 420 6.40 -6.51 20.47
N THR A 421 6.29 -5.83 21.61
CA THR A 421 7.00 -4.57 21.87
C THR A 421 7.86 -4.73 23.12
N LEU A 422 9.11 -4.28 23.05
CA LEU A 422 10.04 -4.25 24.16
C LEU A 422 11.00 -3.06 24.03
N PRO A 423 11.61 -2.61 25.16
CA PRO A 423 12.57 -1.54 25.10
C PRO A 423 13.76 -1.87 24.16
N TRP A 424 14.10 -0.95 23.27
CA TRP A 424 15.25 -1.12 22.39
C TRP A 424 16.55 -1.29 23.19
N SER A 425 16.66 -0.64 24.34
CA SER A 425 17.79 -0.79 25.27
C SER A 425 17.95 -2.23 25.82
N THR A 426 16.86 -3.03 25.84
CA THR A 426 16.89 -4.45 26.22
C THR A 426 17.23 -5.33 25.01
N LEU A 427 16.66 -5.06 23.85
CA LEU A 427 16.86 -5.87 22.64
C LEU A 427 18.24 -5.63 22.04
N GLY A 428 18.52 -4.40 21.68
CA GLY A 428 19.74 -3.99 20.99
C GLY A 428 20.04 -4.75 19.68
N PRO A 429 21.18 -4.46 19.04
CA PRO A 429 21.58 -5.14 17.81
C PRO A 429 21.86 -6.65 18.00
N GLU A 430 22.31 -7.07 19.17
CA GLU A 430 22.57 -8.48 19.49
C GLU A 430 21.27 -9.29 19.59
N GLY A 431 20.28 -8.74 20.29
CA GLY A 431 18.93 -9.36 20.38
C GLY A 431 18.22 -9.38 19.03
N GLU A 432 18.38 -8.33 18.20
CA GLU A 432 17.88 -8.32 16.83
C GLU A 432 18.49 -9.45 15.98
N ALA A 433 19.78 -9.72 16.12
CA ALA A 433 20.44 -10.81 15.43
C ALA A 433 19.91 -12.18 15.87
N LEU A 434 19.67 -12.38 17.17
CA LEU A 434 19.08 -13.61 17.71
C LEU A 434 17.65 -13.84 17.20
N LEU A 435 16.82 -12.80 17.17
CA LEU A 435 15.45 -12.90 16.64
C LEU A 435 15.43 -13.34 15.17
N ALA A 436 16.38 -12.85 14.38
CA ALA A 436 16.48 -13.18 12.95
C ALA A 436 16.69 -14.68 12.69
N GLU A 437 17.36 -15.43 13.59
CA GLU A 437 17.52 -16.88 13.50
C GLU A 437 16.17 -17.63 13.53
N SER A 438 15.14 -17.02 14.16
CA SER A 438 13.77 -17.55 14.23
C SER A 438 12.84 -16.94 13.17
N ALA A 439 13.37 -16.26 12.15
CA ALA A 439 12.61 -15.52 11.14
C ALA A 439 11.66 -14.47 11.75
N VAL A 440 12.07 -13.90 12.87
CA VAL A 440 11.45 -12.74 13.52
C VAL A 440 12.37 -11.54 13.32
N THR A 441 11.82 -10.40 12.92
CA THR A 441 12.61 -9.18 12.65
C THR A 441 12.09 -8.00 13.43
N VAL A 442 12.96 -7.04 13.69
CA VAL A 442 12.56 -5.71 14.20
C VAL A 442 11.86 -4.99 13.04
N ARG A 443 10.58 -4.77 13.18
CA ARG A 443 9.79 -4.10 12.14
C ARG A 443 10.09 -2.62 12.08
N CYS A 444 10.09 -1.98 13.22
CA CYS A 444 10.52 -0.60 13.40
C CYS A 444 10.79 -0.28 14.87
N LEU A 445 11.43 0.84 15.10
CA LEU A 445 11.60 1.49 16.39
C LEU A 445 10.59 2.65 16.48
N THR A 446 9.84 2.71 17.58
CA THR A 446 8.80 3.72 17.83
C THR A 446 8.89 4.24 19.26
N MET A 447 8.25 5.39 19.54
CA MET A 447 8.09 5.89 20.91
C MET A 447 6.80 5.33 21.54
N PRO A 448 6.68 5.32 22.89
CA PRO A 448 5.47 4.87 23.56
C PRO A 448 4.19 5.62 23.17
N ASP A 449 4.30 6.87 22.76
CA ASP A 449 3.18 7.69 22.26
C ASP A 449 2.86 7.46 20.76
N GLY A 450 3.58 6.55 20.11
CA GLY A 450 3.45 6.23 18.69
C GLY A 450 4.20 7.18 17.75
N SER A 451 4.93 8.16 18.29
CA SER A 451 5.79 9.03 17.48
C SER A 451 7.07 8.30 17.04
N VAL A 452 7.72 8.81 16.00
CA VAL A 452 8.97 8.25 15.47
C VAL A 452 10.16 8.80 16.26
N PRO A 453 11.02 7.95 16.85
CA PRO A 453 12.23 8.42 17.55
C PRO A 453 13.20 9.09 16.59
N ARG A 454 13.88 10.10 17.07
CA ARG A 454 14.89 10.84 16.30
C ARG A 454 16.17 10.01 16.15
N SER A 455 16.50 9.23 17.16
CA SER A 455 17.65 8.33 17.21
C SER A 455 17.27 6.99 17.85
N GLU A 456 18.01 5.94 17.54
CA GLU A 456 17.93 4.64 18.22
C GLU A 456 18.30 4.75 19.71
N SER A 457 19.05 5.79 20.09
CA SER A 457 19.53 6.07 21.45
C SER A 457 18.61 7.01 22.24
N ASP A 458 17.47 7.42 21.70
CA ASP A 458 16.51 8.23 22.45
C ASP A 458 15.96 7.44 23.65
N ASP A 459 15.68 8.11 24.77
CA ASP A 459 15.12 7.47 25.94
C ASP A 459 13.71 6.92 25.64
N GLY A 460 13.46 5.69 26.08
CA GLY A 460 12.14 5.07 25.97
C GLY A 460 11.79 4.49 24.60
N VAL A 461 12.75 4.38 23.68
CA VAL A 461 12.52 3.75 22.36
C VAL A 461 12.07 2.30 22.54
N LEU A 462 11.01 1.93 21.88
CA LEU A 462 10.46 0.58 21.79
C LEU A 462 10.78 -0.04 20.43
N ALA A 463 11.22 -1.29 20.44
CA ALA A 463 11.27 -2.12 19.25
C ALA A 463 9.91 -2.81 19.06
N VAL A 464 9.37 -2.73 17.85
CA VAL A 464 8.24 -3.54 17.40
C VAL A 464 8.79 -4.72 16.62
N VAL A 465 8.51 -5.93 17.05
CA VAL A 465 9.02 -7.15 16.45
C VAL A 465 7.89 -8.06 15.97
N GLY A 466 8.12 -8.78 14.89
CA GLY A 466 7.15 -9.68 14.30
C GLY A 466 7.71 -10.42 13.10
N ARG A 467 6.98 -11.45 12.66
CA ARG A 467 7.25 -12.08 11.36
C ARG A 467 6.73 -11.18 10.25
N ALA A 468 7.40 -11.19 9.10
CA ALA A 468 7.04 -10.39 7.93
C ALA A 468 6.69 -11.25 6.71
N TYR A 469 5.98 -10.62 5.78
CA TYR A 469 5.72 -11.13 4.44
C TYR A 469 6.90 -10.89 3.49
#